data_b507bd1be26667a4d9d47ea52e7969b1
#
_entry.id   b507bd1be26667a4d9d47ea52e7969b1
#
_cell.length_a   1.000
_cell.length_b   1.000
_cell.length_c   1.000
_cell.angle_alpha   90.00
_cell.angle_beta   90.00
_cell.angle_gamma   90.00
#
_symmetry.space_group_name_H-M   'P 1'
#
loop_
_entity.id
_entity.type
_entity.pdbx_description
1 polymer ?
#
loop_
_entity_poly.entity_id
_entity_poly.type
_entity_poly.pdbx_seq_one_letter_code
_entity_poly.pdbx_strand_id
1 'polypeptide(L)'
;MILVRNIRLPLSAGEPQAFEKALREARIPRAKVQHLGVAKLSVDARRGQPKLVYTVAVTLKNEAEEPAFAGASANVSLHSRTDFRVQRGTQKLPHRPVVCGLGPAGLFAALLLARQGYRPIVLERGPALDERVQAVEHFSATGELDSNANIQFGEGGAGTFSDVKLTTRIGDELCGLVTEVFLQHGAPAEIAWKQKPHVGTDLLRGVITSIRKEIESLGGEVHFNTALTGLEQKNGHITGIFTTDGSFACEALVFAVGHSARDTFAMLMDSGLVLECKPFSVGFRAEHLQSEIEKSLYHEAAGHPALPRGEYQLSQHVGERCVYTFCMCPGGQVVASASEEGRVVTNGMSYHARSGKNANAAVVVSVNGTDFANDPRQAIAFQRELEAKAYAAGHAAGPYAAPAENIRSFLEGQGQLHIGSVEPTYDRGVTAADLGSLLPAELADTLRAGLRAYEHKIAGYTAPDAILTGLETRTSSPVRLKREENFECTQLAGLYPCGEGAGYAGGIMSAAVDGLRVARAIISRYAPAEG
;
A
#
# COMPACT_ATOMS: atom_id res chain seq x y z
N MET A 1 17.77 -3.89 -25.46
CA MET A 1 17.83 -5.05 -24.54
C MET A 1 16.80 -6.10 -24.95
N ILE A 2 17.15 -7.37 -24.95
CA ILE A 2 16.25 -8.49 -25.31
C ILE A 2 15.73 -9.12 -24.02
N LEU A 3 14.40 -9.37 -23.94
CA LEU A 3 13.80 -10.14 -22.85
C LEU A 3 13.42 -11.54 -23.33
N VAL A 4 13.89 -12.55 -22.60
CA VAL A 4 13.56 -13.96 -22.82
C VAL A 4 12.73 -14.44 -21.63
N ARG A 5 11.42 -14.66 -21.88
CA ARG A 5 10.43 -14.97 -20.86
C ARG A 5 10.20 -16.46 -20.69
N ASN A 6 9.48 -16.83 -19.61
CA ASN A 6 8.98 -18.19 -19.38
C ASN A 6 10.06 -19.27 -19.31
N ILE A 7 11.23 -18.93 -18.81
CA ILE A 7 12.34 -19.88 -18.59
C ILE A 7 12.05 -20.65 -17.30
N ARG A 8 11.44 -21.83 -17.44
CA ARG A 8 11.03 -22.69 -16.32
C ARG A 8 12.15 -23.63 -15.92
N LEU A 9 12.47 -23.68 -14.62
CA LEU A 9 13.51 -24.51 -14.04
C LEU A 9 13.02 -25.18 -12.75
N PRO A 10 13.57 -26.33 -12.35
CA PRO A 10 13.34 -26.92 -11.05
C PRO A 10 13.94 -26.05 -9.93
N LEU A 11 13.50 -26.25 -8.68
CA LEU A 11 13.98 -25.47 -7.53
C LEU A 11 15.49 -25.63 -7.26
N SER A 12 16.09 -26.75 -7.72
CA SER A 12 17.52 -27.01 -7.59
C SER A 12 18.40 -26.25 -8.59
N ALA A 13 17.79 -25.57 -9.58
CA ALA A 13 18.53 -24.82 -10.58
C ALA A 13 18.62 -23.32 -10.19
N GLY A 14 19.65 -22.64 -10.65
CA GLY A 14 19.91 -21.24 -10.40
C GLY A 14 20.02 -20.39 -11.66
N GLU A 15 20.50 -19.17 -11.50
CA GLU A 15 20.66 -18.19 -12.58
C GLU A 15 21.53 -18.70 -13.75
N PRO A 16 22.69 -19.42 -13.52
CA PRO A 16 23.50 -19.90 -14.64
C PRO A 16 22.72 -20.77 -15.62
N GLN A 17 21.89 -21.69 -15.09
CA GLN A 17 21.04 -22.57 -15.92
C GLN A 17 19.94 -21.76 -16.63
N ALA A 18 19.39 -20.71 -15.97
CA ALA A 18 18.41 -19.81 -16.58
C ALA A 18 19.03 -19.06 -17.76
N PHE A 19 20.25 -18.55 -17.61
CA PHE A 19 20.97 -17.81 -18.65
C PHE A 19 21.27 -18.70 -19.86
N GLU A 20 21.81 -19.90 -19.65
CA GLU A 20 22.08 -20.83 -20.72
C GLU A 20 20.81 -21.25 -21.49
N LYS A 21 19.72 -21.49 -20.76
CA LYS A 21 18.44 -21.82 -21.39
C LYS A 21 17.87 -20.64 -22.17
N ALA A 22 17.97 -19.42 -21.64
CA ALA A 22 17.52 -18.20 -22.31
C ALA A 22 18.30 -17.93 -23.60
N LEU A 23 19.63 -18.08 -23.60
CA LEU A 23 20.44 -17.91 -24.80
C LEU A 23 20.07 -18.91 -25.90
N ARG A 24 19.81 -20.17 -25.53
CA ARG A 24 19.33 -21.20 -26.48
C ARG A 24 17.96 -20.86 -27.05
N GLU A 25 17.01 -20.45 -26.19
CA GLU A 25 15.65 -20.04 -26.60
C GLU A 25 15.68 -18.86 -27.57
N ALA A 26 16.54 -17.87 -27.31
CA ALA A 26 16.71 -16.69 -28.14
C ALA A 26 17.67 -16.90 -29.33
N ARG A 27 18.33 -18.07 -29.45
CA ARG A 27 19.35 -18.37 -30.46
C ARG A 27 20.51 -17.38 -30.48
N ILE A 28 20.90 -16.85 -29.31
CA ILE A 28 21.96 -15.87 -29.15
C ILE A 28 23.30 -16.56 -28.86
N PRO A 29 24.31 -16.41 -29.69
CA PRO A 29 25.66 -16.92 -29.37
C PRO A 29 26.25 -16.22 -28.15
N ARG A 30 26.83 -16.98 -27.20
CA ARG A 30 27.43 -16.42 -25.98
C ARG A 30 28.49 -15.34 -26.26
N ALA A 31 29.23 -15.47 -27.34
CA ALA A 31 30.28 -14.52 -27.74
C ALA A 31 29.73 -13.09 -28.03
N LYS A 32 28.45 -12.97 -28.43
CA LYS A 32 27.81 -11.69 -28.72
C LYS A 32 27.28 -10.99 -27.47
N VAL A 33 27.17 -11.70 -26.33
CA VAL A 33 26.59 -11.18 -25.12
C VAL A 33 27.54 -10.25 -24.39
N GLN A 34 27.05 -9.07 -24.02
CA GLN A 34 27.72 -8.11 -23.13
C GLN A 34 27.27 -8.35 -21.68
N HIS A 35 25.97 -8.43 -21.44
CA HIS A 35 25.41 -8.58 -20.10
C HIS A 35 24.22 -9.55 -20.08
N LEU A 36 24.10 -10.33 -19.00
CA LEU A 36 22.95 -11.16 -18.65
C LEU A 36 22.49 -10.79 -17.26
N GLY A 37 21.20 -10.65 -17.11
CA GLY A 37 20.58 -10.37 -15.81
C GLY A 37 19.20 -10.99 -15.68
N VAL A 38 18.75 -11.17 -14.45
CA VAL A 38 17.38 -11.57 -14.16
C VAL A 38 16.49 -10.33 -14.20
N ALA A 39 15.61 -10.27 -15.21
CA ALA A 39 14.60 -9.19 -15.29
C ALA A 39 13.36 -9.51 -14.46
N LYS A 40 13.08 -10.81 -14.22
CA LYS A 40 11.94 -11.24 -13.40
C LYS A 40 12.15 -12.67 -12.92
N LEU A 41 11.83 -12.90 -11.64
CA LEU A 41 11.75 -14.24 -11.06
C LEU A 41 10.42 -14.42 -10.36
N SER A 42 9.73 -15.50 -10.69
CA SER A 42 8.48 -15.93 -10.05
C SER A 42 8.49 -17.42 -9.76
N VAL A 43 7.58 -17.89 -8.91
CA VAL A 43 7.35 -19.31 -8.63
C VAL A 43 6.00 -19.72 -9.23
N ASP A 44 5.99 -20.82 -9.96
CA ASP A 44 4.77 -21.48 -10.41
C ASP A 44 4.55 -22.74 -9.58
N ALA A 45 3.66 -22.65 -8.57
CA ALA A 45 3.27 -23.73 -7.67
C ALA A 45 1.85 -24.24 -7.92
N ARG A 46 1.21 -23.89 -9.04
CA ARG A 46 -0.20 -24.19 -9.32
C ARG A 46 -0.46 -25.67 -9.63
N ARG A 47 0.53 -26.38 -10.12
CA ARG A 47 0.41 -27.80 -10.52
C ARG A 47 1.70 -28.55 -10.29
N GLY A 48 1.62 -29.66 -9.54
CA GLY A 48 2.77 -30.52 -9.24
C GLY A 48 3.86 -29.82 -8.44
N GLN A 49 5.11 -30.22 -8.62
CA GLN A 49 6.23 -29.61 -7.92
C GLN A 49 6.44 -28.16 -8.35
N PRO A 50 6.67 -27.21 -7.42
CA PRO A 50 6.95 -25.82 -7.72
C PRO A 50 8.15 -25.66 -8.67
N LYS A 51 8.06 -24.67 -9.58
CA LYS A 51 9.12 -24.35 -10.53
C LYS A 51 9.48 -22.87 -10.43
N LEU A 52 10.77 -22.58 -10.60
CA LEU A 52 11.25 -21.23 -10.81
C LEU A 52 10.96 -20.81 -12.26
N VAL A 53 10.43 -19.61 -12.44
CA VAL A 53 10.12 -19.05 -13.77
C VAL A 53 10.84 -17.72 -13.92
N TYR A 54 11.89 -17.74 -14.75
CA TYR A 54 12.71 -16.58 -15.02
C TYR A 54 12.24 -15.84 -16.27
N THR A 55 12.41 -14.52 -16.27
CA THR A 55 12.60 -13.69 -17.45
C THR A 55 14.04 -13.21 -17.41
N VAL A 56 14.80 -13.49 -18.45
CA VAL A 56 16.21 -13.11 -18.56
C VAL A 56 16.34 -11.91 -19.48
N ALA A 57 17.07 -10.90 -19.02
CA ALA A 57 17.48 -9.76 -19.83
C ALA A 57 18.84 -10.05 -20.47
N VAL A 58 18.95 -9.83 -21.78
CA VAL A 58 20.16 -10.02 -22.56
C VAL A 58 20.49 -8.70 -23.27
N THR A 59 21.69 -8.18 -23.00
CA THR A 59 22.25 -7.04 -23.72
C THR A 59 23.41 -7.52 -24.59
N LEU A 60 23.42 -7.16 -25.86
CA LEU A 60 24.46 -7.53 -26.79
C LEU A 60 25.60 -6.50 -26.79
N LYS A 61 26.84 -6.94 -27.16
CA LYS A 61 27.99 -6.05 -27.37
C LYS A 61 27.72 -5.01 -28.46
N ASN A 62 26.94 -5.40 -29.46
CA ASN A 62 26.43 -4.50 -30.49
C ASN A 62 24.89 -4.47 -30.38
N GLU A 63 24.37 -3.45 -29.73
CA GLU A 63 22.92 -3.28 -29.48
C GLU A 63 22.10 -3.18 -30.79
N ALA A 64 22.71 -2.72 -31.90
CA ALA A 64 22.06 -2.65 -33.20
C ALA A 64 21.66 -4.03 -33.76
N GLU A 65 22.26 -5.11 -33.26
CA GLU A 65 21.93 -6.48 -33.65
C GLU A 65 20.74 -7.06 -32.85
N GLU A 66 20.34 -6.44 -31.74
CA GLU A 66 19.28 -6.95 -30.85
C GLU A 66 17.93 -7.20 -31.57
N PRO A 67 17.48 -6.32 -32.50
CA PRO A 67 16.25 -6.54 -33.26
C PRO A 67 16.23 -7.85 -34.06
N ALA A 68 17.38 -8.32 -34.52
CA ALA A 68 17.49 -9.55 -35.30
C ALA A 68 17.16 -10.82 -34.49
N PHE A 69 17.28 -10.77 -33.17
CA PHE A 69 16.96 -11.87 -32.27
C PHE A 69 15.54 -11.78 -31.69
N ALA A 70 14.90 -10.61 -31.80
CA ALA A 70 13.51 -10.44 -31.37
C ALA A 70 12.58 -11.31 -32.22
N GLY A 71 11.68 -12.04 -31.55
CA GLY A 71 10.76 -12.95 -32.24
C GLY A 71 11.36 -14.31 -32.60
N ALA A 72 12.58 -14.66 -32.15
CA ALA A 72 13.12 -16.00 -32.31
C ALA A 72 12.21 -17.09 -31.75
N SER A 73 11.41 -16.77 -30.74
CA SER A 73 10.24 -17.51 -30.26
C SER A 73 9.21 -16.53 -29.69
N ALA A 74 8.00 -17.02 -29.36
CA ALA A 74 6.95 -16.23 -28.70
C ALA A 74 7.39 -15.67 -27.33
N ASN A 75 8.45 -16.20 -26.74
CA ASN A 75 8.99 -15.77 -25.45
C ASN A 75 10.07 -14.70 -25.58
N VAL A 76 10.52 -14.36 -26.79
CA VAL A 76 11.64 -13.43 -27.05
C VAL A 76 11.12 -12.12 -27.62
N SER A 77 11.40 -11.01 -26.96
CA SER A 77 10.97 -9.68 -27.43
C SER A 77 12.01 -8.63 -27.11
N LEU A 78 12.02 -7.54 -27.86
CA LEU A 78 12.74 -6.33 -27.50
C LEU A 78 12.04 -5.62 -26.34
N HIS A 79 12.83 -5.04 -25.48
CA HIS A 79 12.40 -4.07 -24.47
C HIS A 79 13.15 -2.75 -24.72
N SER A 80 12.39 -1.71 -25.04
CA SER A 80 12.89 -0.34 -25.07
C SER A 80 12.60 0.31 -23.73
N ARG A 81 13.59 0.95 -23.13
CA ARG A 81 13.37 1.79 -21.96
C ARG A 81 12.67 3.06 -22.43
N THR A 82 11.50 3.35 -21.88
CA THR A 82 10.82 4.63 -22.15
C THR A 82 11.49 5.70 -21.28
N ASP A 83 12.09 6.70 -21.90
CA ASP A 83 12.60 7.86 -21.19
C ASP A 83 11.42 8.66 -20.63
N PHE A 84 11.37 8.78 -19.31
CA PHE A 84 10.40 9.65 -18.66
C PHE A 84 10.80 11.11 -18.87
N ARG A 85 10.09 11.78 -19.77
CA ARG A 85 10.28 13.21 -20.04
C ARG A 85 9.03 13.98 -19.68
N VAL A 86 9.20 15.12 -19.02
CA VAL A 86 8.11 16.05 -18.70
C VAL A 86 8.35 17.34 -19.46
N GLN A 87 7.37 17.73 -20.28
CA GLN A 87 7.39 19.03 -20.93
C GLN A 87 6.86 20.07 -19.96
N ARG A 88 7.61 21.17 -19.76
CA ARG A 88 7.21 22.27 -18.89
C ARG A 88 6.20 23.16 -19.59
N GLY A 89 5.17 23.56 -18.84
CA GLY A 89 4.22 24.60 -19.24
C GLY A 89 4.81 26.01 -19.13
N THR A 90 4.03 26.97 -19.60
CA THR A 90 4.43 28.38 -19.67
C THR A 90 3.60 29.30 -18.79
N GLN A 91 2.50 28.79 -18.21
CA GLN A 91 1.65 29.58 -17.32
C GLN A 91 2.46 29.93 -16.04
N LYS A 92 2.50 31.22 -15.68
CA LYS A 92 3.19 31.62 -14.44
C LYS A 92 2.51 31.03 -13.20
N LEU A 93 3.30 30.54 -12.27
CA LEU A 93 2.87 30.11 -10.95
C LEU A 93 3.38 31.16 -9.94
N PRO A 94 2.51 32.01 -9.37
CA PRO A 94 2.94 33.09 -8.48
C PRO A 94 3.65 32.61 -7.22
N HIS A 95 3.14 31.49 -6.65
CA HIS A 95 3.71 30.88 -5.45
C HIS A 95 4.17 29.45 -5.72
N ARG A 96 5.00 28.94 -4.85
CA ARG A 96 5.48 27.56 -4.88
C ARG A 96 4.32 26.58 -4.71
N PRO A 97 4.29 25.43 -5.42
CA PRO A 97 3.25 24.44 -5.22
C PRO A 97 3.33 23.87 -3.81
N VAL A 98 2.18 23.66 -3.19
CA VAL A 98 2.06 23.04 -1.88
C VAL A 98 1.64 21.58 -2.04
N VAL A 99 2.29 20.67 -1.29
CA VAL A 99 1.94 19.25 -1.23
C VAL A 99 1.50 18.95 0.20
N CYS A 100 0.24 18.57 0.37
CA CYS A 100 -0.32 18.24 1.67
C CYS A 100 -0.36 16.73 1.89
N GLY A 101 0.45 16.24 2.81
CA GLY A 101 0.69 14.84 3.14
C GLY A 101 1.98 14.30 2.55
N LEU A 102 2.80 13.64 3.38
CA LEU A 102 4.10 13.04 3.01
C LEU A 102 4.05 11.49 2.99
N GLY A 103 2.88 10.95 2.63
CA GLY A 103 2.72 9.54 2.24
C GLY A 103 3.24 9.29 0.82
N PRO A 104 3.13 8.06 0.27
CA PRO A 104 3.71 7.72 -1.04
C PRO A 104 3.28 8.66 -2.17
N ALA A 105 2.04 9.11 -2.20
CA ALA A 105 1.55 10.03 -3.24
C ALA A 105 2.24 11.41 -3.14
N GLY A 106 2.22 12.01 -1.95
CA GLY A 106 2.83 13.32 -1.73
C GLY A 106 4.35 13.30 -1.86
N LEU A 107 5.01 12.25 -1.36
CA LEU A 107 6.46 12.07 -1.45
C LEU A 107 6.94 12.04 -2.92
N PHE A 108 6.27 11.26 -3.78
CA PHE A 108 6.63 11.17 -5.20
C PHE A 108 6.20 12.40 -6.00
N ALA A 109 5.10 13.06 -5.63
CA ALA A 109 4.72 14.33 -6.23
C ALA A 109 5.76 15.42 -5.90
N ALA A 110 6.13 15.55 -4.62
CA ALA A 110 7.12 16.52 -4.16
C ALA A 110 8.50 16.25 -4.77
N LEU A 111 8.94 14.99 -4.85
CA LEU A 111 10.21 14.62 -5.47
C LEU A 111 10.26 15.03 -6.95
N LEU A 112 9.22 14.74 -7.72
CA LEU A 112 9.18 15.11 -9.14
C LEU A 112 9.15 16.62 -9.32
N LEU A 113 8.35 17.34 -8.54
CA LEU A 113 8.31 18.81 -8.53
C LEU A 113 9.69 19.41 -8.19
N ALA A 114 10.36 18.88 -7.16
CA ALA A 114 11.70 19.32 -6.75
C ALA A 114 12.75 19.07 -7.84
N ARG A 115 12.79 17.86 -8.41
CA ARG A 115 13.67 17.50 -9.54
C ARG A 115 13.47 18.38 -10.77
N GLN A 116 12.28 18.93 -10.93
CA GLN A 116 11.96 19.87 -12.02
C GLN A 116 12.11 21.35 -11.63
N GLY A 117 12.61 21.67 -10.43
CA GLY A 117 12.95 23.02 -9.98
C GLY A 117 11.79 23.82 -9.40
N TYR A 118 10.66 23.18 -9.06
CA TYR A 118 9.49 23.88 -8.48
C TYR A 118 9.62 24.16 -6.98
N ARG A 119 10.60 23.60 -6.30
CA ARG A 119 10.87 23.82 -4.86
C ARG A 119 9.60 23.72 -4.01
N PRO A 120 8.89 22.57 -3.99
CA PRO A 120 7.59 22.46 -3.34
C PRO A 120 7.68 22.73 -1.83
N ILE A 121 6.59 23.23 -1.25
CA ILE A 121 6.35 23.26 0.19
C ILE A 121 5.54 22.01 0.54
N VAL A 122 6.09 21.15 1.39
CA VAL A 122 5.46 19.88 1.80
C VAL A 122 4.99 20.01 3.24
N LEU A 123 3.73 19.70 3.50
CA LEU A 123 3.12 19.75 4.82
C LEU A 123 2.77 18.33 5.26
N GLU A 124 3.25 17.92 6.43
CA GLU A 124 2.90 16.64 7.05
C GLU A 124 2.34 16.90 8.45
N ARG A 125 1.14 16.33 8.73
CA ARG A 125 0.46 16.54 10.02
C ARG A 125 1.21 15.94 11.20
N GLY A 126 1.88 14.81 10.97
CA GLY A 126 2.67 14.14 11.99
C GLY A 126 4.14 14.52 11.98
N PRO A 127 4.93 13.94 12.88
CA PRO A 127 6.35 14.23 13.02
C PRO A 127 7.20 13.56 11.93
N ALA A 128 8.48 13.94 11.91
CA ALA A 128 9.53 13.24 11.19
C ALA A 128 9.66 11.77 11.65
N LEU A 129 10.26 10.95 10.81
CA LEU A 129 10.21 9.49 10.95
C LEU A 129 10.77 8.97 12.30
N ASP A 130 11.86 9.56 12.80
CA ASP A 130 12.46 9.10 14.06
C ASP A 130 11.53 9.35 15.26
N GLU A 131 10.93 10.54 15.35
CA GLU A 131 9.94 10.88 16.38
C GLU A 131 8.65 10.05 16.20
N ARG A 132 8.25 9.81 14.95
CA ARG A 132 7.09 8.97 14.65
C ARG A 132 7.28 7.53 15.13
N VAL A 133 8.46 6.95 14.93
CA VAL A 133 8.79 5.61 15.42
C VAL A 133 8.67 5.56 16.94
N GLN A 134 9.22 6.57 17.64
CA GLN A 134 9.10 6.65 19.10
C GLN A 134 7.64 6.75 19.56
N ALA A 135 6.82 7.54 18.89
CA ALA A 135 5.38 7.66 19.20
C ALA A 135 4.63 6.33 18.99
N VAL A 136 4.92 5.61 17.91
CA VAL A 136 4.33 4.28 17.66
C VAL A 136 4.78 3.26 18.69
N GLU A 137 6.05 3.22 19.05
CA GLU A 137 6.59 2.33 20.09
C GLU A 137 6.02 2.67 21.48
N HIS A 138 5.88 3.95 21.79
CA HIS A 138 5.24 4.42 23.01
C HIS A 138 3.78 3.97 23.09
N PHE A 139 3.00 4.19 22.01
CA PHE A 139 1.61 3.73 21.93
C PHE A 139 1.51 2.21 22.09
N SER A 140 2.38 1.46 21.41
CA SER A 140 2.42 0.00 21.53
C SER A 140 2.70 -0.46 22.97
N ALA A 141 3.58 0.23 23.70
CA ALA A 141 3.94 -0.11 25.08
C ALA A 141 2.89 0.33 26.11
N THR A 142 2.31 1.52 25.98
CA THR A 142 1.49 2.16 27.02
C THR A 142 -0.01 2.21 26.70
N GLY A 143 -0.38 2.29 25.41
CA GLY A 143 -1.72 2.59 24.95
C GLY A 143 -2.06 4.09 24.95
N GLU A 144 -1.07 4.96 25.14
CA GLU A 144 -1.25 6.41 25.01
C GLU A 144 -1.13 6.80 23.55
N LEU A 145 -2.27 7.15 22.92
CA LEU A 145 -2.34 7.47 21.50
C LEU A 145 -2.04 8.94 21.26
N ASP A 146 -1.08 9.22 20.38
CA ASP A 146 -1.00 10.51 19.69
C ASP A 146 -1.80 10.46 18.39
N SER A 147 -2.86 11.27 18.28
CA SER A 147 -3.74 11.31 17.10
C SER A 147 -3.05 11.85 15.84
N ASN A 148 -1.91 12.52 15.96
CA ASN A 148 -1.12 13.04 14.84
C ASN A 148 0.17 12.23 14.57
N ALA A 149 0.63 11.39 15.53
CA ALA A 149 1.85 10.59 15.40
C ALA A 149 1.55 9.09 15.66
N ASN A 150 1.22 8.35 14.62
CA ASN A 150 0.79 6.95 14.74
C ASN A 150 1.06 6.18 13.43
N ILE A 151 0.51 4.95 13.30
CA ILE A 151 0.66 4.15 12.08
C ILE A 151 0.03 4.80 10.84
N GLN A 152 -0.96 5.69 10.99
CA GLN A 152 -1.63 6.34 9.87
C GLN A 152 -0.97 7.66 9.46
N PHE A 153 -0.46 8.43 10.41
CA PHE A 153 0.04 9.79 10.22
C PHE A 153 1.52 9.93 10.61
N GLY A 154 2.20 10.82 9.89
CA GLY A 154 3.62 11.11 9.99
C GLY A 154 4.37 10.76 8.71
N GLU A 155 5.65 11.10 8.65
CA GLU A 155 6.53 10.92 7.48
C GLU A 155 6.41 9.51 6.87
N GLY A 156 6.16 9.44 5.56
CA GLY A 156 5.98 8.20 4.81
C GLY A 156 4.56 7.63 4.81
N GLY A 157 3.63 8.19 5.60
CA GLY A 157 2.22 7.76 5.67
C GLY A 157 2.02 6.33 6.20
N ALA A 158 0.81 5.78 6.04
CA ALA A 158 0.45 4.46 6.57
C ALA A 158 1.31 3.30 6.00
N GLY A 159 1.88 3.48 4.79
CA GLY A 159 2.74 2.48 4.16
C GLY A 159 4.03 2.18 4.91
N THR A 160 4.51 3.09 5.75
CA THR A 160 5.78 2.95 6.51
C THR A 160 5.74 1.78 7.49
N PHE A 161 4.57 1.49 8.08
CA PHE A 161 4.36 0.41 9.03
C PHE A 161 3.49 -0.70 8.42
N SER A 162 3.91 -1.25 7.26
CA SER A 162 3.24 -2.33 6.54
C SER A 162 4.26 -3.35 6.03
N ASP A 163 3.82 -4.39 5.29
CA ASP A 163 4.73 -5.29 4.57
C ASP A 163 5.45 -4.61 3.39
N VAL A 164 5.04 -3.38 3.03
CA VAL A 164 5.65 -2.59 1.95
C VAL A 164 5.70 -3.35 0.62
N LYS A 165 4.56 -3.90 0.22
CA LYS A 165 4.43 -4.54 -1.09
C LYS A 165 4.45 -3.50 -2.20
N LEU A 166 5.32 -3.73 -3.18
CA LEU A 166 5.40 -2.92 -4.39
C LEU A 166 4.60 -3.55 -5.56
N THR A 167 3.78 -4.55 -5.27
CA THR A 167 2.90 -5.16 -6.26
C THR A 167 1.71 -4.25 -6.54
N THR A 168 1.39 -4.09 -7.82
CA THR A 168 0.21 -3.35 -8.27
C THR A 168 -0.43 -4.03 -9.45
N ARG A 169 -1.71 -3.74 -9.70
CA ARG A 169 -2.45 -4.20 -10.88
C ARG A 169 -2.56 -3.12 -11.95
N ILE A 170 -2.06 -1.90 -11.68
CA ILE A 170 -2.01 -0.86 -12.69
C ILE A 170 -0.88 -1.20 -13.68
N GLY A 171 -1.21 -1.31 -14.97
CA GLY A 171 -0.22 -1.53 -16.04
C GLY A 171 0.43 -0.22 -16.48
N ASP A 172 1.00 0.57 -15.55
CA ASP A 172 1.55 1.89 -15.82
C ASP A 172 3.09 1.85 -15.96
N GLU A 173 3.62 2.53 -16.97
CA GLU A 173 5.05 2.68 -17.18
C GLU A 173 5.79 3.38 -16.02
N LEU A 174 5.09 4.26 -15.29
CA LEU A 174 5.63 4.96 -14.12
C LEU A 174 5.95 4.03 -12.94
N CYS A 175 5.42 2.80 -12.92
CA CYS A 175 5.81 1.81 -11.91
C CYS A 175 7.33 1.51 -11.96
N GLY A 176 7.91 1.52 -13.16
CA GLY A 176 9.36 1.37 -13.35
C GLY A 176 10.14 2.52 -12.72
N LEU A 177 9.66 3.76 -12.91
CA LEU A 177 10.27 4.95 -12.30
C LEU A 177 10.20 4.92 -10.77
N VAL A 178 9.05 4.52 -10.20
CA VAL A 178 8.92 4.36 -8.74
C VAL A 178 9.92 3.35 -8.21
N THR A 179 10.05 2.19 -8.87
CA THR A 179 11.03 1.15 -8.47
C THR A 179 12.46 1.68 -8.58
N GLU A 180 12.78 2.42 -9.65
CA GLU A 180 14.11 3.02 -9.85
C GLU A 180 14.43 4.04 -8.74
N VAL A 181 13.49 4.90 -8.37
CA VAL A 181 13.66 5.84 -7.25
C VAL A 181 13.92 5.11 -5.95
N PHE A 182 13.16 4.06 -5.64
CA PHE A 182 13.41 3.27 -4.43
C PHE A 182 14.82 2.66 -4.42
N LEU A 183 15.29 2.12 -5.55
CA LEU A 183 16.64 1.57 -5.67
C LEU A 183 17.72 2.65 -5.50
N GLN A 184 17.54 3.82 -6.09
CA GLN A 184 18.44 4.97 -5.94
C GLN A 184 18.58 5.42 -4.48
N HIS A 185 17.53 5.22 -3.67
CA HIS A 185 17.48 5.60 -2.26
C HIS A 185 17.72 4.45 -1.29
N GLY A 186 18.29 3.34 -1.76
CA GLY A 186 18.80 2.26 -0.89
C GLY A 186 17.81 1.13 -0.62
N ALA A 187 16.73 1.00 -1.39
CA ALA A 187 15.89 -0.19 -1.33
C ALA A 187 16.65 -1.44 -1.81
N PRO A 188 16.30 -2.64 -1.33
CA PRO A 188 16.96 -3.88 -1.73
C PRO A 188 16.94 -4.10 -3.25
N ALA A 189 18.09 -4.47 -3.83
CA ALA A 189 18.22 -4.65 -5.29
C ALA A 189 17.20 -5.65 -5.87
N GLU A 190 16.78 -6.61 -5.07
CA GLU A 190 15.84 -7.65 -5.47
C GLU A 190 14.43 -7.14 -5.84
N ILE A 191 14.05 -5.92 -5.44
CA ILE A 191 12.76 -5.35 -5.85
C ILE A 191 12.69 -5.10 -7.36
N ALA A 192 13.84 -5.01 -8.03
CA ALA A 192 13.91 -4.83 -9.48
C ALA A 192 13.43 -6.05 -10.26
N TRP A 193 13.53 -7.26 -9.68
CA TRP A 193 13.32 -8.50 -10.43
C TRP A 193 12.42 -9.54 -9.74
N LYS A 194 12.16 -9.46 -8.45
CA LYS A 194 11.17 -10.34 -7.81
C LYS A 194 9.76 -10.03 -8.30
N GLN A 195 8.97 -11.08 -8.61
CA GLN A 195 7.58 -10.93 -9.08
C GLN A 195 6.67 -10.24 -8.05
N LYS A 196 6.92 -10.50 -6.77
CA LYS A 196 6.20 -9.93 -5.64
C LYS A 196 7.21 -9.19 -4.75
N PRO A 197 7.71 -8.03 -5.23
CA PRO A 197 8.70 -7.27 -4.50
C PRO A 197 8.11 -6.65 -3.24
N HIS A 198 8.87 -6.68 -2.16
CA HIS A 198 8.57 -5.99 -0.91
C HIS A 198 9.86 -5.39 -0.35
N VAL A 199 9.72 -4.33 0.40
CA VAL A 199 10.86 -3.67 1.06
C VAL A 199 10.95 -4.05 2.52
N GLY A 200 9.82 -4.16 3.20
CA GLY A 200 9.74 -4.34 4.65
C GLY A 200 9.77 -2.99 5.39
N THR A 201 9.10 -2.95 6.54
CA THR A 201 8.95 -1.71 7.31
C THR A 201 10.29 -1.17 7.83
N ASP A 202 11.25 -2.04 8.15
CA ASP A 202 12.58 -1.71 8.63
C ASP A 202 13.44 -0.98 7.58
N LEU A 203 13.47 -1.47 6.35
CA LEU A 203 14.29 -0.88 5.29
C LEU A 203 13.63 0.34 4.63
N LEU A 204 12.30 0.38 4.55
CA LEU A 204 11.58 1.50 3.93
C LEU A 204 11.88 2.83 4.64
N ARG A 205 12.08 2.81 5.96
CA ARG A 205 12.38 4.02 6.75
C ARG A 205 13.57 4.79 6.17
N GLY A 206 14.67 4.10 5.90
CA GLY A 206 15.87 4.71 5.29
C GLY A 206 15.61 5.28 3.89
N VAL A 207 14.81 4.58 3.09
CA VAL A 207 14.44 5.01 1.73
C VAL A 207 13.63 6.30 1.77
N ILE A 208 12.60 6.38 2.62
CA ILE A 208 11.74 7.57 2.75
C ILE A 208 12.57 8.78 3.20
N THR A 209 13.38 8.64 4.25
CA THR A 209 14.26 9.71 4.74
C THR A 209 15.24 10.17 3.66
N SER A 210 15.78 9.26 2.86
CA SER A 210 16.69 9.59 1.76
C SER A 210 15.99 10.40 0.66
N ILE A 211 14.76 10.02 0.28
CA ILE A 211 13.94 10.77 -0.69
C ILE A 211 13.63 12.18 -0.17
N ARG A 212 13.22 12.32 1.09
CA ARG A 212 12.97 13.63 1.71
C ARG A 212 14.20 14.53 1.65
N LYS A 213 15.36 13.99 2.03
CA LYS A 213 16.63 14.75 1.95
C LYS A 213 16.96 15.20 0.53
N GLU A 214 16.64 14.43 -0.50
CA GLU A 214 16.77 14.89 -1.88
C GLU A 214 15.83 16.04 -2.19
N ILE A 215 14.55 15.98 -1.78
CA ILE A 215 13.58 17.08 -1.95
C ILE A 215 14.13 18.37 -1.32
N GLU A 216 14.61 18.29 -0.08
CA GLU A 216 15.19 19.41 0.66
C GLU A 216 16.46 19.95 -0.02
N SER A 217 17.35 19.09 -0.50
CA SER A 217 18.57 19.48 -1.22
C SER A 217 18.31 20.21 -2.54
N LEU A 218 17.16 19.94 -3.15
CA LEU A 218 16.69 20.60 -4.38
C LEU A 218 15.87 21.88 -4.11
N GLY A 219 15.87 22.37 -2.86
CA GLY A 219 15.21 23.61 -2.44
C GLY A 219 13.74 23.44 -2.07
N GLY A 220 13.23 22.23 -1.93
CA GLY A 220 11.94 21.96 -1.29
C GLY A 220 12.02 22.21 0.21
N GLU A 221 10.87 22.49 0.82
CA GLU A 221 10.73 22.64 2.27
C GLU A 221 9.76 21.59 2.80
N VAL A 222 10.06 21.00 3.97
CA VAL A 222 9.17 20.02 4.62
C VAL A 222 8.83 20.52 6.02
N HIS A 223 7.54 20.76 6.26
CA HIS A 223 6.98 21.20 7.53
C HIS A 223 6.26 20.02 8.19
N PHE A 224 6.84 19.50 9.24
CA PHE A 224 6.24 18.48 10.09
C PHE A 224 5.31 19.11 11.14
N ASN A 225 4.46 18.27 11.75
CA ASN A 225 3.47 18.68 12.75
C ASN A 225 2.54 19.80 12.24
N THR A 226 2.35 19.86 10.90
CA THR A 226 1.61 20.91 10.22
C THR A 226 0.43 20.31 9.45
N ALA A 227 -0.75 20.36 10.06
CA ALA A 227 -1.99 19.81 9.48
C ALA A 227 -2.74 20.88 8.68
N LEU A 228 -3.33 20.49 7.53
CA LEU A 228 -4.25 21.32 6.76
C LEU A 228 -5.56 21.49 7.52
N THR A 229 -5.96 22.75 7.80
CA THR A 229 -7.16 23.09 8.56
C THR A 229 -8.19 23.89 7.76
N GLY A 230 -7.83 24.44 6.60
CA GLY A 230 -8.76 25.19 5.77
C GLY A 230 -8.21 25.53 4.39
N LEU A 231 -9.12 25.95 3.50
CA LEU A 231 -8.80 26.41 2.15
C LEU A 231 -9.18 27.89 2.01
N GLU A 232 -8.31 28.66 1.38
CA GLU A 232 -8.64 30.00 0.91
C GLU A 232 -8.93 29.95 -0.58
N GLN A 233 -10.05 30.52 -1.00
CA GLN A 233 -10.47 30.49 -2.41
C GLN A 233 -11.06 31.83 -2.86
N LYS A 234 -10.86 32.14 -4.13
CA LYS A 234 -11.43 33.32 -4.77
C LYS A 234 -11.87 32.99 -6.20
N ASN A 235 -13.12 33.29 -6.52
CA ASN A 235 -13.69 33.05 -7.86
C ASN A 235 -13.51 31.60 -8.37
N GLY A 236 -13.68 30.59 -7.49
CA GLY A 236 -13.53 29.16 -7.85
C GLY A 236 -12.08 28.69 -8.03
N HIS A 237 -11.10 29.48 -7.62
CA HIS A 237 -9.68 29.13 -7.63
C HIS A 237 -9.12 29.13 -6.21
N ILE A 238 -8.25 28.18 -5.90
CA ILE A 238 -7.50 28.19 -4.64
C ILE A 238 -6.50 29.36 -4.68
N THR A 239 -6.38 30.08 -3.57
CA THR A 239 -5.44 31.21 -3.40
C THR A 239 -4.52 30.98 -2.21
N GLY A 240 -4.86 30.06 -1.32
CA GLY A 240 -4.07 29.71 -0.16
C GLY A 240 -4.69 28.61 0.68
N ILE A 241 -4.00 28.27 1.74
CA ILE A 241 -4.42 27.29 2.72
C ILE A 241 -4.15 27.77 4.13
N PHE A 242 -4.97 27.29 5.08
CA PHE A 242 -4.74 27.44 6.51
C PHE A 242 -4.23 26.12 7.08
N THR A 243 -3.34 26.22 8.04
CA THR A 243 -2.73 25.06 8.72
C THR A 243 -2.73 25.28 10.23
N THR A 244 -2.33 24.27 10.98
CA THR A 244 -2.11 24.39 12.43
C THR A 244 -0.97 25.33 12.79
N ASP A 245 -0.07 25.65 11.83
CA ASP A 245 1.11 26.50 12.01
C ASP A 245 1.12 27.71 11.05
N GLY A 246 -0.05 28.30 10.79
CA GLY A 246 -0.18 29.49 9.96
C GLY A 246 -0.85 29.25 8.61
N SER A 247 -0.49 30.05 7.60
CA SER A 247 -1.08 30.00 6.26
C SER A 247 -0.03 30.04 5.17
N PHE A 248 -0.35 29.45 4.02
CA PHE A 248 0.51 29.45 2.83
C PHE A 248 -0.31 29.91 1.62
N ALA A 249 0.17 30.91 0.90
CA ALA A 249 -0.39 31.29 -0.39
C ALA A 249 0.01 30.23 -1.44
N CYS A 250 -0.95 29.75 -2.21
CA CYS A 250 -0.69 28.80 -3.29
C CYS A 250 -1.82 28.77 -4.32
N GLU A 251 -1.50 28.56 -5.58
CA GLU A 251 -2.43 28.33 -6.67
C GLU A 251 -2.42 26.85 -7.15
N ALA A 252 -1.52 26.05 -6.59
CA ALA A 252 -1.42 24.62 -6.89
C ALA A 252 -1.21 23.82 -5.60
N LEU A 253 -2.28 23.18 -5.13
CA LEU A 253 -2.30 22.32 -3.94
C LEU A 253 -2.45 20.85 -4.34
N VAL A 254 -1.43 20.03 -4.10
CA VAL A 254 -1.53 18.56 -4.18
C VAL A 254 -2.14 18.05 -2.88
N PHE A 255 -3.36 17.52 -2.95
CA PHE A 255 -4.11 17.02 -1.82
C PHE A 255 -3.89 15.51 -1.65
N ALA A 256 -2.89 15.11 -0.84
CA ALA A 256 -2.40 13.74 -0.67
C ALA A 256 -2.46 13.25 0.80
N VAL A 257 -3.50 13.61 1.54
CA VAL A 257 -3.64 13.49 3.01
C VAL A 257 -3.83 12.05 3.53
N GLY A 258 -3.96 11.04 2.64
CA GLY A 258 -4.22 9.65 3.03
C GLY A 258 -5.67 9.37 3.44
N HIS A 259 -6.03 8.08 3.55
CA HIS A 259 -7.41 7.64 3.74
C HIS A 259 -7.96 7.85 5.17
N SER A 260 -7.12 8.14 6.14
CA SER A 260 -7.50 8.29 7.55
C SER A 260 -7.72 9.72 8.01
N ALA A 261 -7.51 10.72 7.15
CA ALA A 261 -7.65 12.15 7.46
C ALA A 261 -9.13 12.60 7.46
N ARG A 262 -9.94 11.99 8.34
CA ARG A 262 -11.40 12.18 8.40
C ARG A 262 -11.81 13.59 8.83
N ASP A 263 -11.00 14.25 9.64
CA ASP A 263 -11.13 15.66 10.01
C ASP A 263 -10.93 16.57 8.79
N THR A 264 -9.93 16.28 7.97
CA THR A 264 -9.69 17.01 6.72
C THR A 264 -10.82 16.80 5.71
N PHE A 265 -11.37 15.57 5.61
CA PHE A 265 -12.56 15.34 4.78
C PHE A 265 -13.79 16.12 5.29
N ALA A 266 -13.99 16.18 6.61
CA ALA A 266 -15.05 17.00 7.20
C ALA A 266 -14.86 18.49 6.85
N MET A 267 -13.63 19.02 7.02
CA MET A 267 -13.27 20.40 6.66
C MET A 267 -13.58 20.71 5.18
N LEU A 268 -13.24 19.80 4.24
CA LEU A 268 -13.59 19.99 2.83
C LEU A 268 -15.09 20.07 2.60
N MET A 269 -15.88 19.17 3.21
CA MET A 269 -17.34 19.17 3.11
C MET A 269 -17.96 20.42 3.76
N ASP A 270 -17.42 20.89 4.87
CA ASP A 270 -17.85 22.10 5.55
C ASP A 270 -17.48 23.36 4.77
N SER A 271 -16.43 23.31 3.95
CA SER A 271 -16.05 24.36 3.00
C SER A 271 -16.88 24.36 1.70
N GLY A 272 -17.90 23.48 1.61
CA GLY A 272 -18.82 23.39 0.48
C GLY A 272 -18.38 22.48 -0.66
N LEU A 273 -17.25 21.76 -0.53
CA LEU A 273 -16.84 20.75 -1.52
C LEU A 273 -17.65 19.47 -1.37
N VAL A 274 -18.11 18.94 -2.50
CA VAL A 274 -18.88 17.69 -2.54
C VAL A 274 -17.92 16.51 -2.70
N LEU A 275 -17.88 15.64 -1.71
CA LEU A 275 -17.22 14.34 -1.77
C LEU A 275 -18.22 13.27 -2.15
N GLU A 276 -17.79 12.22 -2.82
CA GLU A 276 -18.61 11.05 -3.14
C GLU A 276 -18.26 9.88 -2.23
N CYS A 277 -19.23 9.01 -1.94
CA CYS A 277 -18.95 7.71 -1.34
C CYS A 277 -18.10 6.86 -2.28
N LYS A 278 -17.04 6.27 -1.74
CA LYS A 278 -16.22 5.30 -2.44
C LYS A 278 -16.38 3.93 -1.77
N PRO A 279 -16.53 2.83 -2.54
CA PRO A 279 -16.53 1.50 -1.95
C PRO A 279 -15.26 1.23 -1.15
N PHE A 280 -15.43 0.61 0.02
CA PHE A 280 -14.35 0.11 0.88
C PHE A 280 -14.75 -1.24 1.46
N SER A 281 -14.01 -1.75 2.44
CA SER A 281 -14.34 -3.04 3.05
C SER A 281 -14.02 -3.03 4.53
N VAL A 282 -14.73 -3.85 5.28
CA VAL A 282 -14.58 -4.00 6.73
C VAL A 282 -14.50 -5.46 7.11
N GLY A 283 -13.82 -5.79 8.19
CA GLY A 283 -13.69 -7.16 8.66
C GLY A 283 -12.62 -7.30 9.74
N PHE A 284 -11.89 -8.39 9.70
CA PHE A 284 -10.97 -8.80 10.76
C PHE A 284 -9.61 -9.18 10.21
N ARG A 285 -8.60 -9.19 11.05
CA ARG A 285 -7.26 -9.68 10.73
C ARG A 285 -7.14 -11.15 11.13
N ALA A 286 -6.95 -12.05 10.16
CA ALA A 286 -6.76 -13.47 10.39
C ALA A 286 -5.28 -13.79 10.58
N GLU A 287 -4.96 -14.60 11.60
CA GLU A 287 -3.62 -15.12 11.86
C GLU A 287 -3.58 -16.63 11.79
N HIS A 288 -2.53 -17.16 11.15
CA HIS A 288 -2.21 -18.57 11.00
C HIS A 288 -0.72 -18.79 11.20
N LEU A 289 -0.28 -20.02 11.52
CA LEU A 289 1.14 -20.33 11.40
C LEU A 289 1.60 -20.21 9.95
N GLN A 290 2.68 -19.45 9.73
CA GLN A 290 3.27 -19.31 8.40
C GLN A 290 3.65 -20.65 7.78
N SER A 291 4.15 -21.59 8.60
CA SER A 291 4.52 -22.93 8.16
C SER A 291 3.33 -23.74 7.61
N GLU A 292 2.14 -23.60 8.22
CA GLU A 292 0.94 -24.30 7.76
C GLU A 292 0.43 -23.73 6.42
N ILE A 293 0.48 -22.40 6.27
CA ILE A 293 0.19 -21.75 5.00
C ILE A 293 1.17 -22.22 3.91
N GLU A 294 2.47 -22.31 4.22
CA GLU A 294 3.48 -22.80 3.26
C GLU A 294 3.27 -24.27 2.90
N LYS A 295 2.90 -25.14 3.85
CA LYS A 295 2.55 -26.53 3.57
C LYS A 295 1.35 -26.64 2.62
N SER A 296 0.32 -25.83 2.84
CA SER A 296 -0.85 -25.81 1.95
C SER A 296 -0.54 -25.31 0.54
N LEU A 297 0.39 -24.34 0.39
CA LEU A 297 0.74 -23.74 -0.89
C LEU A 297 1.80 -24.52 -1.67
N TYR A 298 2.79 -25.10 -0.96
CA TYR A 298 3.99 -25.70 -1.56
C TYR A 298 4.08 -27.21 -1.34
N HIS A 299 3.19 -27.79 -0.53
CA HIS A 299 3.12 -29.21 -0.20
C HIS A 299 4.49 -29.74 0.31
N GLU A 300 5.01 -30.80 -0.28
CA GLU A 300 6.29 -31.40 0.10
C GLU A 300 7.50 -30.47 -0.12
N ALA A 301 7.36 -29.43 -0.96
CA ALA A 301 8.42 -28.46 -1.19
C ALA A 301 8.45 -27.33 -0.15
N ALA A 302 7.52 -27.32 0.82
CA ALA A 302 7.50 -26.29 1.87
C ALA A 302 8.84 -26.26 2.62
N GLY A 303 9.36 -25.06 2.88
CA GLY A 303 10.67 -24.87 3.50
C GLY A 303 11.86 -24.96 2.56
N HIS A 304 11.67 -25.22 1.27
CA HIS A 304 12.79 -25.21 0.31
C HIS A 304 13.38 -23.80 0.16
N PRO A 305 14.71 -23.60 0.27
CA PRO A 305 15.33 -22.27 0.34
C PRO A 305 15.16 -21.41 -0.92
N ALA A 306 14.88 -22.03 -2.07
CA ALA A 306 14.59 -21.29 -3.32
C ALA A 306 13.15 -20.79 -3.41
N LEU A 307 12.26 -21.17 -2.48
CA LEU A 307 10.88 -20.68 -2.44
C LEU A 307 10.79 -19.40 -1.60
N PRO A 308 10.00 -18.42 -2.03
CA PRO A 308 9.68 -17.26 -1.19
C PRO A 308 8.76 -17.70 -0.05
N ARG A 309 8.64 -16.87 0.99
CA ARG A 309 7.61 -17.04 2.00
C ARG A 309 6.24 -17.16 1.34
N GLY A 310 5.46 -18.12 1.79
CA GLY A 310 4.14 -18.41 1.23
C GLY A 310 3.20 -17.23 1.46
N GLU A 311 2.60 -16.72 0.38
CA GLU A 311 1.58 -15.68 0.45
C GLU A 311 0.39 -16.02 -0.44
N TYR A 312 -0.80 -15.63 0.01
CA TYR A 312 -2.05 -15.92 -0.68
C TYR A 312 -2.88 -14.66 -0.92
N GLN A 313 -3.76 -14.76 -1.89
CA GLN A 313 -4.81 -13.80 -2.15
C GLN A 313 -6.08 -14.57 -2.46
N LEU A 314 -7.08 -14.47 -1.60
CA LEU A 314 -8.35 -15.18 -1.70
C LEU A 314 -9.48 -14.19 -1.96
N SER A 315 -10.48 -14.63 -2.68
CA SER A 315 -11.74 -13.89 -2.87
C SER A 315 -12.89 -14.87 -3.08
N GLN A 316 -14.08 -14.49 -2.59
CA GLN A 316 -15.29 -15.26 -2.74
C GLN A 316 -16.48 -14.30 -2.89
N HIS A 317 -17.25 -14.46 -3.95
CA HIS A 317 -18.52 -13.78 -4.08
C HIS A 317 -19.59 -14.50 -3.23
N VAL A 318 -20.34 -13.71 -2.46
CA VAL A 318 -21.46 -14.15 -1.63
C VAL A 318 -22.60 -13.18 -1.90
N GLY A 319 -23.59 -13.60 -2.69
CA GLY A 319 -24.61 -12.69 -3.20
C GLY A 319 -23.97 -11.55 -4.01
N GLU A 320 -24.37 -10.33 -3.70
CA GLU A 320 -23.83 -9.11 -4.34
C GLU A 320 -22.51 -8.62 -3.73
N ARG A 321 -22.05 -9.19 -2.61
CA ARG A 321 -20.84 -8.79 -1.91
C ARG A 321 -19.66 -9.68 -2.25
N CYS A 322 -18.47 -9.16 -2.06
CA CYS A 322 -17.23 -9.91 -2.17
C CYS A 322 -16.53 -9.97 -0.80
N VAL A 323 -16.21 -11.18 -0.37
CA VAL A 323 -15.28 -11.42 0.74
C VAL A 323 -13.91 -11.66 0.13
N TYR A 324 -12.89 -10.94 0.61
CA TYR A 324 -11.53 -11.12 0.08
C TYR A 324 -10.47 -10.90 1.14
N THR A 325 -9.28 -11.45 0.89
CA THR A 325 -8.12 -11.18 1.72
C THR A 325 -7.37 -9.97 1.20
N PHE A 326 -6.96 -9.09 2.11
CA PHE A 326 -6.26 -7.87 1.82
C PHE A 326 -4.98 -7.76 2.65
N CYS A 327 -3.94 -7.15 2.11
CA CYS A 327 -2.67 -6.90 2.79
C CYS A 327 -2.16 -8.10 3.61
N MET A 328 -2.07 -9.30 2.98
CA MET A 328 -1.49 -10.48 3.62
C MET A 328 0.00 -10.24 3.90
N CYS A 329 0.43 -10.45 5.14
CA CYS A 329 1.79 -10.22 5.64
C CYS A 329 2.42 -11.55 6.05
N PRO A 330 3.25 -12.16 5.17
CA PRO A 330 3.96 -13.39 5.50
C PRO A 330 4.99 -13.15 6.60
N GLY A 331 5.08 -14.07 7.58
CA GLY A 331 6.03 -13.94 8.68
C GLY A 331 5.94 -12.58 9.38
N GLY A 332 4.73 -12.03 9.48
CA GLY A 332 4.45 -10.71 10.00
C GLY A 332 3.67 -10.72 11.30
N GLN A 333 3.23 -9.55 11.71
CA GLN A 333 2.46 -9.34 12.92
C GLN A 333 1.26 -8.43 12.68
N VAL A 334 0.23 -8.57 13.49
CA VAL A 334 -0.90 -7.65 13.59
C VAL A 334 -0.49 -6.47 14.45
N VAL A 335 -0.85 -5.25 14.06
CA VAL A 335 -0.45 -4.03 14.75
C VAL A 335 -1.64 -3.15 15.07
N ALA A 336 -1.55 -2.41 16.18
CA ALA A 336 -2.54 -1.43 16.59
C ALA A 336 -2.42 -0.16 15.74
N SER A 337 -3.41 0.08 14.88
CA SER A 337 -3.40 1.13 13.86
C SER A 337 -4.42 2.24 14.10
N ALA A 338 -4.78 2.45 15.38
CA ALA A 338 -5.64 3.55 15.78
C ALA A 338 -5.05 4.92 15.43
N SER A 339 -5.91 5.89 15.12
CA SER A 339 -5.53 7.31 14.93
C SER A 339 -6.58 8.27 15.49
N GLU A 340 -7.61 7.75 16.13
CA GLU A 340 -8.63 8.51 16.85
C GLU A 340 -8.81 7.87 18.24
N GLU A 341 -8.99 8.68 19.27
CA GLU A 341 -9.17 8.20 20.65
C GLU A 341 -10.39 7.31 20.81
N GLY A 342 -10.27 6.28 21.67
CA GLY A 342 -11.36 5.36 21.95
C GLY A 342 -11.81 4.50 20.76
N ARG A 343 -10.91 4.22 19.82
CA ARG A 343 -11.18 3.42 18.62
C ARG A 343 -10.08 2.39 18.37
N VAL A 344 -10.45 1.15 18.13
CA VAL A 344 -9.51 0.08 17.76
C VAL A 344 -9.56 -0.15 16.25
N VAL A 345 -8.37 -0.14 15.66
CA VAL A 345 -8.15 -0.49 14.25
C VAL A 345 -6.95 -1.43 14.19
N THR A 346 -7.09 -2.55 13.49
CA THR A 346 -5.98 -3.46 13.21
C THR A 346 -5.40 -3.21 11.83
N ASN A 347 -4.12 -3.49 11.67
CA ASN A 347 -3.43 -3.60 10.39
C ASN A 347 -2.37 -4.70 10.50
N GLY A 348 -1.63 -4.99 9.44
CA GLY A 348 -0.53 -5.94 9.46
C GLY A 348 0.74 -5.35 8.93
N MET A 349 1.87 -5.79 9.48
CA MET A 349 3.18 -5.43 8.96
C MET A 349 4.12 -6.64 8.93
N SER A 350 5.19 -6.54 8.14
CA SER A 350 6.31 -7.47 8.15
C SER A 350 7.63 -6.71 8.02
N TYR A 351 8.67 -7.24 8.66
CA TYR A 351 10.04 -6.85 8.37
C TYR A 351 10.49 -7.42 7.03
N HIS A 352 11.57 -6.90 6.48
CA HIS A 352 12.14 -7.40 5.21
C HIS A 352 12.38 -8.92 5.23
N ALA A 353 12.91 -9.44 6.31
CA ALA A 353 13.21 -10.87 6.46
C ALA A 353 11.98 -11.78 6.48
N ARG A 354 10.78 -11.25 6.81
CA ARG A 354 9.53 -12.03 6.95
C ARG A 354 9.70 -13.30 7.79
N SER A 355 10.46 -13.19 8.90
CA SER A 355 10.89 -14.32 9.73
C SER A 355 9.94 -14.66 10.88
N GLY A 356 8.86 -13.93 11.05
CA GLY A 356 7.88 -14.16 12.10
C GLY A 356 7.20 -15.54 11.97
N LYS A 357 6.69 -16.03 13.11
CA LYS A 357 6.02 -17.33 13.23
C LYS A 357 4.67 -17.36 12.48
N ASN A 358 3.95 -16.23 12.50
CA ASN A 358 2.62 -16.10 11.93
C ASN A 358 2.62 -15.50 10.52
N ALA A 359 1.64 -15.91 9.74
CA ALA A 359 1.11 -15.20 8.59
C ALA A 359 -0.16 -14.47 9.01
N ASN A 360 -0.37 -13.23 8.58
CA ASN A 360 -1.64 -12.57 8.82
C ASN A 360 -2.19 -11.90 7.56
N ALA A 361 -3.51 -11.77 7.48
CA ALA A 361 -4.20 -11.09 6.39
C ALA A 361 -5.53 -10.50 6.88
N ALA A 362 -5.89 -9.32 6.40
CA ALA A 362 -7.28 -8.88 6.56
C ALA A 362 -8.21 -9.82 5.77
N VAL A 363 -9.32 -10.22 6.39
CA VAL A 363 -10.46 -10.88 5.76
C VAL A 363 -11.63 -9.94 5.86
N VAL A 364 -12.04 -9.38 4.72
CA VAL A 364 -12.95 -8.24 4.69
C VAL A 364 -14.08 -8.47 3.70
N VAL A 365 -15.23 -7.85 3.98
CA VAL A 365 -16.41 -7.81 3.13
C VAL A 365 -16.61 -6.43 2.55
N SER A 366 -16.95 -6.35 1.27
CA SER A 366 -17.17 -5.10 0.57
C SER A 366 -18.44 -4.39 1.02
N VAL A 367 -18.35 -3.07 1.18
CA VAL A 367 -19.45 -2.13 1.37
C VAL A 367 -19.36 -1.00 0.35
N ASN A 368 -20.46 -0.37 0.02
CA ASN A 368 -20.52 0.66 -1.01
C ASN A 368 -21.47 1.81 -0.61
N GLY A 369 -21.60 2.81 -1.48
CA GLY A 369 -22.40 3.99 -1.19
C GLY A 369 -23.85 3.71 -0.83
N THR A 370 -24.47 2.66 -1.37
CA THR A 370 -25.87 2.33 -1.06
C THR A 370 -26.07 1.89 0.39
N ASP A 371 -25.03 1.34 1.03
CA ASP A 371 -25.03 1.01 2.47
C ASP A 371 -25.12 2.27 3.35
N PHE A 372 -24.83 3.44 2.79
CA PHE A 372 -24.71 4.73 3.49
C PHE A 372 -25.60 5.81 2.87
N ALA A 373 -26.68 5.46 2.17
CA ALA A 373 -27.53 6.39 1.43
C ALA A 373 -26.75 7.34 0.50
N ASN A 374 -25.57 6.91 0.02
CA ASN A 374 -24.58 7.69 -0.73
C ASN A 374 -24.09 8.96 -0.03
N ASP A 375 -24.18 9.01 1.30
CA ASP A 375 -23.65 10.10 2.12
C ASP A 375 -22.26 9.76 2.67
N PRO A 376 -21.20 10.48 2.24
CA PRO A 376 -19.83 10.25 2.72
C PRO A 376 -19.68 10.44 4.23
N ARG A 377 -20.50 11.30 4.86
CA ARG A 377 -20.48 11.48 6.32
C ARG A 377 -20.98 10.23 7.05
N GLN A 378 -21.99 9.56 6.50
CA GLN A 378 -22.49 8.29 7.05
C GLN A 378 -21.47 7.17 6.87
N ALA A 379 -20.76 7.11 5.73
CA ALA A 379 -19.70 6.14 5.51
C ALA A 379 -18.54 6.28 6.52
N ILE A 380 -18.12 7.52 6.81
CA ILE A 380 -17.12 7.82 7.84
C ILE A 380 -17.66 7.49 9.24
N ALA A 381 -18.91 7.85 9.54
CA ALA A 381 -19.55 7.55 10.83
C ALA A 381 -19.65 6.05 11.09
N PHE A 382 -19.98 5.25 10.07
CA PHE A 382 -20.02 3.79 10.13
C PHE A 382 -18.66 3.20 10.53
N GLN A 383 -17.57 3.63 9.88
CA GLN A 383 -16.24 3.18 10.29
C GLN A 383 -15.95 3.52 11.76
N ARG A 384 -16.24 4.76 12.18
CA ARG A 384 -16.02 5.22 13.57
C ARG A 384 -16.86 4.43 14.59
N GLU A 385 -18.09 4.10 14.25
CA GLU A 385 -18.97 3.28 15.11
C GLU A 385 -18.40 1.88 15.31
N LEU A 386 -17.97 1.21 14.24
CA LEU A 386 -17.39 -0.11 14.32
C LEU A 386 -16.08 -0.11 15.14
N GLU A 387 -15.24 0.89 14.94
CA GLU A 387 -13.97 1.07 15.66
C GLU A 387 -14.20 1.33 17.16
N ALA A 388 -15.24 2.08 17.52
CA ALA A 388 -15.63 2.32 18.90
C ALA A 388 -16.21 1.05 19.57
N LYS A 389 -17.03 0.28 18.86
CA LYS A 389 -17.53 -1.02 19.34
C LYS A 389 -16.37 -1.98 19.61
N ALA A 390 -15.38 -2.03 18.71
CA ALA A 390 -14.18 -2.85 18.89
C ALA A 390 -13.35 -2.41 20.10
N TYR A 391 -13.20 -1.10 20.31
CA TYR A 391 -12.54 -0.56 21.50
C TYR A 391 -13.25 -0.98 22.80
N ALA A 392 -14.56 -0.83 22.85
CA ALA A 392 -15.34 -1.23 24.02
C ALA A 392 -15.25 -2.73 24.31
N ALA A 393 -15.29 -3.57 23.26
CA ALA A 393 -15.20 -5.02 23.39
C ALA A 393 -13.80 -5.50 23.81
N GLY A 394 -12.74 -4.81 23.38
CA GLY A 394 -11.34 -5.15 23.72
C GLY A 394 -10.87 -4.64 25.10
N HIS A 395 -11.54 -3.62 25.64
CA HIS A 395 -11.06 -2.81 26.77
C HIS A 395 -10.75 -3.61 28.06
N ALA A 396 -11.35 -4.78 28.24
CA ALA A 396 -11.12 -5.60 29.43
C ALA A 396 -9.64 -6.06 29.58
N ALA A 397 -8.87 -6.17 28.50
CA ALA A 397 -7.44 -6.51 28.54
C ALA A 397 -6.51 -5.26 28.60
N GLY A 398 -7.08 -4.06 28.59
CA GLY A 398 -6.34 -2.80 28.66
C GLY A 398 -6.70 -1.82 27.55
N PRO A 399 -6.15 -0.59 27.61
CA PRO A 399 -6.42 0.43 26.59
C PRO A 399 -5.94 -0.04 25.21
N TYR A 400 -6.81 0.07 24.22
CA TYR A 400 -6.58 -0.35 22.83
C TYR A 400 -6.29 -1.84 22.63
N ALA A 401 -6.55 -2.70 23.61
CA ALA A 401 -6.59 -4.13 23.37
C ALA A 401 -7.70 -4.46 22.36
N ALA A 402 -7.47 -5.43 21.50
CA ALA A 402 -8.42 -5.78 20.44
C ALA A 402 -9.33 -6.94 20.83
N PRO A 403 -10.59 -6.94 20.42
CA PRO A 403 -11.45 -8.12 20.50
C PRO A 403 -10.93 -9.19 19.54
N ALA A 404 -10.96 -10.45 19.97
CA ALA A 404 -10.50 -11.59 19.16
C ALA A 404 -11.30 -12.86 19.46
N GLU A 405 -11.39 -13.74 18.47
CA GLU A 405 -11.89 -15.10 18.62
C GLU A 405 -11.26 -16.04 17.60
N ASN A 406 -11.38 -17.35 17.82
CA ASN A 406 -10.94 -18.31 16.81
C ASN A 406 -11.84 -18.29 15.58
N ILE A 407 -11.28 -18.53 14.38
CA ILE A 407 -12.07 -18.56 13.13
C ILE A 407 -13.23 -19.54 13.25
N ARG A 408 -13.02 -20.71 13.83
CA ARG A 408 -14.08 -21.70 14.04
C ARG A 408 -15.19 -21.18 14.97
N SER A 409 -14.81 -20.54 16.08
CA SER A 409 -15.75 -19.88 16.99
C SER A 409 -16.59 -18.84 16.28
N PHE A 410 -15.99 -17.99 15.43
CA PHE A 410 -16.71 -17.02 14.61
C PHE A 410 -17.73 -17.67 13.66
N LEU A 411 -17.34 -18.80 13.02
CA LEU A 411 -18.23 -19.54 12.13
C LEU A 411 -19.43 -20.15 12.84
N GLU A 412 -19.29 -20.45 14.13
CA GLU A 412 -20.30 -21.06 15.00
C GLU A 412 -21.04 -20.01 15.87
N GLY A 413 -20.58 -18.76 15.88
CA GLY A 413 -21.20 -17.66 16.66
C GLY A 413 -21.01 -17.80 18.17
N GLN A 414 -19.85 -18.28 18.63
CA GLN A 414 -19.60 -18.60 20.04
C GLN A 414 -18.82 -17.54 20.81
N GLY A 415 -18.07 -16.65 20.13
CA GLY A 415 -17.28 -15.61 20.77
C GLY A 415 -16.12 -16.12 21.64
N GLN A 416 -15.58 -17.29 21.35
CA GLN A 416 -14.56 -17.96 22.17
C GLN A 416 -13.15 -17.77 21.59
N LEU A 417 -12.18 -17.51 22.45
CA LEU A 417 -10.77 -17.45 22.11
C LEU A 417 -9.99 -18.53 22.87
N HIS A 418 -9.45 -19.46 22.14
CA HIS A 418 -8.52 -20.45 22.63
C HIS A 418 -7.16 -20.23 21.95
N ILE A 419 -6.14 -19.96 22.75
CA ILE A 419 -4.76 -19.77 22.27
C ILE A 419 -4.09 -21.15 22.23
N GLY A 420 -3.86 -21.65 21.02
CA GLY A 420 -3.18 -22.91 20.74
C GLY A 420 -1.77 -22.69 20.19
N SER A 421 -1.48 -23.27 19.01
CA SER A 421 -0.20 -23.10 18.31
C SER A 421 -0.05 -21.70 17.71
N VAL A 422 -1.15 -21.02 17.37
CA VAL A 422 -1.20 -19.64 16.91
C VAL A 422 -1.35 -18.74 18.14
N GLU A 423 -0.33 -17.96 18.42
CA GLU A 423 -0.34 -16.92 19.44
C GLU A 423 -0.66 -15.58 18.77
N PRO A 424 -1.64 -14.78 19.27
CA PRO A 424 -1.94 -13.47 18.71
C PRO A 424 -0.72 -12.57 18.73
N THR A 425 -0.45 -11.88 17.61
CA THR A 425 0.71 -10.97 17.51
C THR A 425 0.35 -9.51 17.74
N TYR A 426 -0.91 -9.20 18.01
CA TYR A 426 -1.36 -7.84 18.25
C TYR A 426 -0.75 -7.28 19.54
N ASP A 427 0.03 -6.23 19.40
CA ASP A 427 0.95 -5.69 20.40
C ASP A 427 0.26 -5.07 21.65
N ARG A 428 -1.03 -4.68 21.55
CA ARG A 428 -1.80 -4.15 22.68
C ARG A 428 -2.59 -5.22 23.46
N GLY A 429 -2.40 -6.51 23.10
CA GLY A 429 -3.12 -7.63 23.70
C GLY A 429 -4.53 -7.82 23.12
N VAL A 430 -5.11 -8.97 23.39
CA VAL A 430 -6.42 -9.36 22.87
C VAL A 430 -7.36 -9.81 23.98
N THR A 431 -8.67 -9.65 23.75
CA THR A 431 -9.76 -10.11 24.63
C THR A 431 -10.72 -10.97 23.85
N ALA A 432 -11.17 -12.09 24.43
CA ALA A 432 -12.21 -12.92 23.84
C ALA A 432 -13.52 -12.13 23.70
N ALA A 433 -14.09 -12.10 22.50
CA ALA A 433 -15.34 -11.42 22.20
C ALA A 433 -16.00 -12.03 20.96
N ASP A 434 -17.34 -11.95 20.92
CA ASP A 434 -18.12 -12.28 19.70
C ASP A 434 -17.91 -11.19 18.65
N LEU A 435 -17.01 -11.45 17.70
CA LEU A 435 -16.69 -10.53 16.61
C LEU A 435 -17.87 -10.34 15.66
N GLY A 436 -18.77 -11.34 15.56
CA GLY A 436 -19.96 -11.25 14.74
C GLY A 436 -20.91 -10.15 15.21
N SER A 437 -20.98 -9.89 16.51
CA SER A 437 -21.80 -8.84 17.11
C SER A 437 -21.30 -7.41 16.85
N LEU A 438 -20.05 -7.25 16.46
CA LEU A 438 -19.45 -5.93 16.14
C LEU A 438 -19.90 -5.39 14.78
N LEU A 439 -20.31 -6.29 13.88
CA LEU A 439 -20.73 -5.95 12.52
C LEU A 439 -22.27 -6.03 12.38
N PRO A 440 -22.85 -5.35 11.40
CA PRO A 440 -24.21 -5.66 10.94
C PRO A 440 -24.31 -7.16 10.60
N ALA A 441 -25.42 -7.80 11.00
CA ALA A 441 -25.60 -9.25 10.88
C ALA A 441 -25.36 -9.77 9.45
N GLU A 442 -25.85 -9.05 8.43
CA GLU A 442 -25.64 -9.39 7.01
C GLU A 442 -24.15 -9.46 6.65
N LEU A 443 -23.33 -8.50 7.13
CA LEU A 443 -21.89 -8.48 6.86
C LEU A 443 -21.17 -9.62 7.58
N ALA A 444 -21.55 -9.91 8.83
CA ALA A 444 -21.00 -11.02 9.60
C ALA A 444 -21.32 -12.37 8.92
N ASP A 445 -22.55 -12.59 8.47
CA ASP A 445 -22.95 -13.82 7.78
C ASP A 445 -22.27 -13.98 6.41
N THR A 446 -22.08 -12.87 5.70
CA THR A 446 -21.31 -12.84 4.45
C THR A 446 -19.85 -13.23 4.68
N LEU A 447 -19.20 -12.71 5.75
CA LEU A 447 -17.85 -13.10 6.14
C LEU A 447 -17.76 -14.57 6.51
N ARG A 448 -18.72 -15.11 7.29
CA ARG A 448 -18.79 -16.55 7.62
C ARG A 448 -18.85 -17.42 6.38
N ALA A 449 -19.69 -17.04 5.40
CA ALA A 449 -19.78 -17.77 4.14
C ALA A 449 -18.46 -17.74 3.34
N GLY A 450 -17.80 -16.58 3.28
CA GLY A 450 -16.49 -16.43 2.65
C GLY A 450 -15.39 -17.26 3.30
N LEU A 451 -15.31 -17.24 4.64
CA LEU A 451 -14.34 -18.03 5.39
C LEU A 451 -14.52 -19.54 5.19
N ARG A 452 -15.77 -20.04 5.18
CA ARG A 452 -16.04 -21.46 4.84
C ARG A 452 -15.53 -21.83 3.45
N ALA A 453 -15.67 -20.93 2.47
CA ALA A 453 -15.17 -21.17 1.13
C ALA A 453 -13.62 -21.14 1.05
N TYR A 454 -12.95 -20.46 1.96
CA TYR A 454 -11.48 -20.41 1.98
C TYR A 454 -10.83 -21.71 2.42
N GLU A 455 -11.51 -22.52 3.27
CA GLU A 455 -11.04 -23.85 3.62
C GLU A 455 -10.81 -24.75 2.39
N HIS A 456 -11.64 -24.61 1.36
CA HIS A 456 -11.47 -25.36 0.10
C HIS A 456 -10.31 -24.83 -0.77
N LYS A 457 -9.81 -23.62 -0.51
CA LYS A 457 -8.71 -23.00 -1.27
C LYS A 457 -7.36 -23.15 -0.59
N ILE A 458 -7.37 -23.12 0.74
CA ILE A 458 -6.20 -23.33 1.61
C ILE A 458 -6.65 -24.27 2.73
N ALA A 459 -6.19 -25.52 2.68
CA ALA A 459 -6.50 -26.49 3.71
C ALA A 459 -6.00 -26.02 5.08
N GLY A 460 -6.86 -26.08 6.10
CA GLY A 460 -6.57 -25.59 7.45
C GLY A 460 -6.77 -24.10 7.65
N TYR A 461 -7.38 -23.38 6.68
CA TYR A 461 -7.68 -21.96 6.86
C TYR A 461 -8.63 -21.70 8.04
N THR A 462 -9.54 -22.63 8.30
CA THR A 462 -10.48 -22.59 9.43
C THR A 462 -10.05 -23.52 10.57
N ALA A 463 -8.74 -23.77 10.73
CA ALA A 463 -8.20 -24.57 11.82
C ALA A 463 -8.67 -24.04 13.19
N PRO A 464 -8.85 -24.91 14.21
CA PRO A 464 -9.41 -24.52 15.50
C PRO A 464 -8.63 -23.43 16.24
N ASP A 465 -7.32 -23.32 15.99
CA ASP A 465 -6.41 -22.39 16.62
C ASP A 465 -6.09 -21.16 15.75
N ALA A 466 -6.61 -21.08 14.52
CA ALA A 466 -6.54 -19.87 13.70
C ALA A 466 -7.38 -18.75 14.35
N ILE A 467 -6.84 -17.54 14.37
CA ILE A 467 -7.39 -16.40 15.15
C ILE A 467 -7.88 -15.28 14.22
N LEU A 468 -9.01 -14.68 14.56
CA LEU A 468 -9.45 -13.38 14.06
C LEU A 468 -9.25 -12.33 15.13
N THR A 469 -8.63 -11.21 14.76
CA THR A 469 -8.44 -10.04 15.63
C THR A 469 -9.15 -8.85 14.97
N GLY A 470 -9.97 -8.14 15.69
CA GLY A 470 -10.79 -7.06 15.16
C GLY A 470 -10.29 -5.68 15.57
N LEU A 471 -10.58 -4.68 14.79
CA LEU A 471 -11.39 -4.60 13.59
C LEU A 471 -10.56 -3.94 12.48
N GLU A 472 -10.65 -4.44 11.25
CA GLU A 472 -10.02 -3.81 10.07
C GLU A 472 -11.08 -3.02 9.30
N THR A 473 -11.03 -1.69 9.35
CA THR A 473 -12.02 -0.79 8.74
C THR A 473 -11.42 0.12 7.69
N ARG A 474 -10.08 0.19 7.61
CA ARG A 474 -9.37 1.19 6.80
C ARG A 474 -8.66 0.56 5.60
N THR A 475 -9.37 -0.31 4.88
CA THR A 475 -8.87 -0.96 3.67
C THR A 475 -8.68 0.00 2.49
N SER A 476 -9.41 1.12 2.49
CA SER A 476 -9.35 2.19 1.48
C SER A 476 -10.07 3.43 2.01
N SER A 477 -9.91 4.57 1.30
CA SER A 477 -10.69 5.77 1.60
C SER A 477 -12.19 5.51 1.41
N PRO A 478 -13.05 5.94 2.36
CA PRO A 478 -14.50 5.85 2.21
C PRO A 478 -15.07 6.93 1.29
N VAL A 479 -14.23 7.88 0.88
CA VAL A 479 -14.63 9.05 0.10
C VAL A 479 -13.79 9.23 -1.15
N ARG A 480 -14.35 9.96 -2.11
CA ARG A 480 -13.64 10.43 -3.31
C ARG A 480 -13.91 11.91 -3.53
N LEU A 481 -12.84 12.68 -3.74
CA LEU A 481 -12.90 14.04 -4.24
C LEU A 481 -12.69 14.02 -5.76
N LYS A 482 -13.72 14.34 -6.54
CA LYS A 482 -13.67 14.26 -8.01
C LYS A 482 -12.61 15.18 -8.61
N ARG A 483 -11.95 14.68 -9.65
CA ARG A 483 -11.00 15.43 -10.47
C ARG A 483 -11.22 15.17 -11.97
N GLU A 484 -10.83 16.13 -12.78
CA GLU A 484 -10.85 16.07 -14.24
C GLU A 484 -9.68 15.23 -14.80
N GLU A 485 -9.63 15.06 -16.12
CA GLU A 485 -8.53 14.35 -16.80
C GLU A 485 -7.17 15.02 -16.61
N ASN A 486 -7.14 16.35 -16.40
CA ASN A 486 -5.95 17.12 -16.06
C ASN A 486 -5.55 17.02 -14.58
N PHE A 487 -6.20 16.15 -13.81
CA PHE A 487 -6.01 15.91 -12.38
C PHE A 487 -6.47 17.05 -11.45
N GLU A 488 -7.04 18.11 -11.96
CA GLU A 488 -7.58 19.23 -11.18
C GLU A 488 -8.97 18.89 -10.61
N CYS A 489 -9.28 19.34 -9.41
CA CYS A 489 -10.60 19.15 -8.80
C CYS A 489 -11.70 19.78 -9.68
N THR A 490 -12.81 19.04 -9.89
CA THR A 490 -13.95 19.51 -10.69
C THR A 490 -14.64 20.77 -10.12
N GLN A 491 -14.44 21.05 -8.84
CA GLN A 491 -15.15 22.10 -8.10
C GLN A 491 -14.27 23.28 -7.69
N LEU A 492 -12.95 23.11 -7.66
CA LEU A 492 -12.01 24.14 -7.22
C LEU A 492 -10.72 24.03 -8.03
N ALA A 493 -10.50 25.00 -8.91
CA ALA A 493 -9.30 25.07 -9.71
C ALA A 493 -8.06 25.29 -8.83
N GLY A 494 -6.93 24.67 -9.19
CA GLY A 494 -5.69 24.68 -8.43
C GLY A 494 -5.63 23.65 -7.30
N LEU A 495 -6.73 22.98 -6.97
CA LEU A 495 -6.74 21.83 -6.07
C LEU A 495 -6.55 20.55 -6.89
N TYR A 496 -5.55 19.74 -6.54
CA TYR A 496 -5.20 18.48 -7.22
C TYR A 496 -5.41 17.27 -6.28
N PRO A 497 -6.60 16.61 -6.31
CA PRO A 497 -6.85 15.40 -5.54
C PRO A 497 -5.87 14.29 -5.93
N CYS A 498 -5.14 13.74 -4.96
CA CYS A 498 -4.04 12.82 -5.19
C CYS A 498 -4.03 11.64 -4.21
N GLY A 499 -3.70 10.48 -4.73
CA GLY A 499 -3.44 9.29 -3.93
C GLY A 499 -4.69 8.62 -3.34
N GLU A 500 -4.47 7.87 -2.27
CA GLU A 500 -5.50 7.03 -1.66
C GLU A 500 -6.57 7.84 -0.93
N GLY A 501 -6.18 8.89 -0.20
CA GLY A 501 -7.12 9.74 0.52
C GLY A 501 -8.14 10.41 -0.38
N ALA A 502 -7.71 10.88 -1.54
CA ALA A 502 -8.59 11.45 -2.57
C ALA A 502 -9.39 10.40 -3.36
N GLY A 503 -9.18 9.10 -3.13
CA GLY A 503 -9.95 8.01 -3.71
C GLY A 503 -9.41 7.43 -5.02
N TYR A 504 -8.13 7.68 -5.38
CA TYR A 504 -7.54 7.28 -6.69
C TYR A 504 -6.46 6.22 -6.62
N ALA A 505 -6.03 5.81 -5.45
CA ALA A 505 -5.06 4.75 -5.25
C ALA A 505 -5.52 3.77 -4.15
N GLY A 506 -4.85 2.63 -4.02
CA GLY A 506 -5.13 1.61 -3.02
C GLY A 506 -3.86 0.85 -2.63
N GLY A 507 -2.75 1.55 -2.40
CA GLY A 507 -1.48 0.98 -1.97
C GLY A 507 -0.28 1.82 -2.42
N ILE A 508 0.91 1.50 -1.92
CA ILE A 508 2.14 2.30 -2.05
C ILE A 508 2.47 2.61 -3.52
N MET A 509 2.58 1.58 -4.37
CA MET A 509 2.95 1.76 -5.77
C MET A 509 1.93 2.62 -6.53
N SER A 510 0.64 2.33 -6.39
CA SER A 510 -0.41 3.09 -7.09
C SER A 510 -0.51 4.53 -6.59
N ALA A 511 -0.27 4.77 -5.30
CA ALA A 511 -0.24 6.11 -4.73
C ALA A 511 0.97 6.92 -5.23
N ALA A 512 2.16 6.31 -5.27
CA ALA A 512 3.37 6.93 -5.82
C ALA A 512 3.21 7.30 -7.31
N VAL A 513 2.67 6.38 -8.12
CA VAL A 513 2.36 6.63 -9.53
C VAL A 513 1.35 7.76 -9.70
N ASP A 514 0.31 7.81 -8.86
CA ASP A 514 -0.67 8.90 -8.91
C ASP A 514 -0.04 10.25 -8.55
N GLY A 515 0.86 10.27 -7.54
CA GLY A 515 1.67 11.46 -7.21
C GLY A 515 2.51 11.95 -8.38
N LEU A 516 3.19 11.05 -9.08
CA LEU A 516 3.96 11.38 -10.29
C LEU A 516 3.07 11.95 -11.41
N ARG A 517 1.87 11.40 -11.61
CA ARG A 517 0.92 11.87 -12.62
C ARG A 517 0.41 13.28 -12.31
N VAL A 518 0.03 13.52 -11.06
CA VAL A 518 -0.42 14.84 -10.59
C VAL A 518 0.70 15.88 -10.72
N ALA A 519 1.91 15.56 -10.26
CA ALA A 519 3.05 16.44 -10.43
C ALA A 519 3.35 16.74 -11.90
N ARG A 520 3.29 15.71 -12.78
CA ARG A 520 3.44 15.88 -14.23
C ARG A 520 2.39 16.83 -14.81
N ALA A 521 1.14 16.73 -14.37
CA ALA A 521 0.07 17.63 -14.82
C ALA A 521 0.34 19.09 -14.41
N ILE A 522 0.77 19.32 -13.16
CA ILE A 522 1.18 20.65 -12.69
C ILE A 522 2.35 21.19 -13.52
N ILE A 523 3.41 20.39 -13.71
CA ILE A 523 4.60 20.78 -14.49
C ILE A 523 4.23 21.08 -15.94
N SER A 524 3.32 20.31 -16.54
CA SER A 524 2.92 20.51 -17.94
C SER A 524 2.07 21.76 -18.15
N ARG A 525 1.51 22.32 -17.09
CA ARG A 525 0.71 23.57 -17.14
C ARG A 525 1.53 24.80 -16.79
N TYR A 526 2.32 24.71 -15.73
CA TYR A 526 2.98 25.85 -15.13
C TYR A 526 4.49 25.88 -15.38
N ALA A 527 5.06 27.09 -15.40
CA ALA A 527 6.48 27.31 -15.19
C ALA A 527 6.77 27.39 -13.67
N PRO A 528 7.99 27.04 -13.20
CA PRO A 528 8.37 27.23 -11.80
C PRO A 528 8.16 28.68 -11.34
N ALA A 529 7.77 28.85 -10.06
CA ALA A 529 7.69 30.18 -9.45
C ALA A 529 9.08 30.87 -9.48
N GLU A 530 9.09 32.13 -9.87
CA GLU A 530 10.30 32.97 -9.78
C GLU A 530 10.70 33.06 -8.30
N GLY A 531 11.95 32.70 -7.96
CA GLY A 531 12.43 32.54 -6.60
C GLY A 531 12.68 33.83 -5.85
#